data_2e7f58015be4d1c43fd086b79df38073
#
_entry.id   2e7f58015be4d1c43fd086b79df38073
#
_cell.length_a   1.000
_cell.length_b   1.000
_cell.length_c   1.000
_cell.angle_alpha   90.00
_cell.angle_beta   90.00
_cell.angle_gamma   90.00
#
_symmetry.space_group_name_H-M   'P 1'
#
loop_
_entity.id
_entity.type
_entity.pdbx_description
1 polymer ?
#
loop_
_entity_poly.entity_id
_entity_poly.type
_entity_poly.pdbx_seq_one_letter_code
_entity_poly.pdbx_strand_id
1 'polypeptide(L)'
;MRIGIVCPYQWDIPGGVQAHVRDLAETLIALGHQVSVLAPGEEDAPGLPDYVVAAGKTVPIPYNGSVARLQFGLVSATRVRRWLRAGAFEVVHVHEPAPPSLSLLTVLLADVPLVATFHAASTRSRFLAMFDSVVQAVLERLSGRIAVSQAARKMIVEHLGADAVVIPNGVSVASYANARPLPGYPRDPALGGTIGFIGRYDESRKGMSVLLAAMSELVETRPGVRLLVAGRGEQQEFLAELPPELAGSVVMLGMVSEADKASLLRSVDVYVAPNTGGESFGIILLEAMAAGAPIVASDLQAFRLVIGASDDPDDRGRGKAGLLFHNRDAHALATALAQVLGDPGLRAELSTASAEVVRPYDWTLVAAQILRVYEIAIAATVPG
;
A
#
# COMPACT_ATOMS: atom_id res chain seq x y z
N MET A 1 -10.45 -23.77 5.38
CA MET A 1 -9.34 -23.73 6.40
C MET A 1 -9.71 -22.77 7.51
N ARG A 2 -9.19 -23.01 8.71
CA ARG A 2 -9.17 -22.03 9.82
C ARG A 2 -7.82 -21.32 9.81
N ILE A 3 -7.85 -20.03 9.53
CA ILE A 3 -6.67 -19.21 9.25
C ILE A 3 -6.55 -18.13 10.32
N GLY A 4 -5.42 -18.08 11.01
CA GLY A 4 -5.04 -16.97 11.87
C GLY A 4 -4.20 -15.98 11.11
N ILE A 5 -4.49 -14.68 11.19
CA ILE A 5 -3.66 -13.62 10.59
C ILE A 5 -3.21 -12.67 11.70
N VAL A 6 -1.96 -12.24 11.70
CA VAL A 6 -1.43 -11.30 12.69
C VAL A 6 -0.96 -10.03 12.02
N CYS A 7 -1.62 -8.91 12.37
CA CYS A 7 -1.19 -7.57 12.01
C CYS A 7 -0.28 -7.02 13.12
N PRO A 8 0.94 -6.56 12.82
CA PRO A 8 1.83 -6.02 13.85
C PRO A 8 1.47 -4.60 14.30
N TYR A 9 0.68 -3.87 13.49
CA TYR A 9 0.36 -2.47 13.68
C TYR A 9 -1.05 -2.24 14.19
N GLN A 10 -1.26 -1.11 14.84
CA GLN A 10 -2.54 -0.74 15.42
C GLN A 10 -3.64 -0.68 14.34
N TRP A 11 -4.75 -1.41 14.58
CA TRP A 11 -5.78 -1.70 13.58
C TRP A 11 -6.57 -0.48 13.09
N ASP A 12 -6.88 0.43 13.99
CA ASP A 12 -7.67 1.65 13.74
C ASP A 12 -6.88 2.78 13.08
N ILE A 13 -5.56 2.60 12.90
CA ILE A 13 -4.72 3.58 12.23
C ILE A 13 -4.52 3.18 10.77
N PRO A 14 -4.91 4.03 9.80
CA PRO A 14 -4.72 3.73 8.39
C PRO A 14 -3.25 3.52 8.04
N GLY A 15 -2.96 2.42 7.33
CA GLY A 15 -1.62 2.09 6.84
C GLY A 15 -1.67 0.94 5.82
N GLY A 16 -0.65 0.85 4.97
CA GLY A 16 -0.63 -0.12 3.88
C GLY A 16 -0.68 -1.59 4.34
N VAL A 17 -0.04 -1.91 5.46
CA VAL A 17 -0.06 -3.29 6.01
C VAL A 17 -1.43 -3.61 6.60
N GLN A 18 -2.05 -2.67 7.32
CA GLN A 18 -3.39 -2.84 7.88
C GLN A 18 -4.44 -3.02 6.78
N ALA A 19 -4.36 -2.21 5.71
CA ALA A 19 -5.23 -2.35 4.55
C ALA A 19 -5.03 -3.72 3.88
N HIS A 20 -3.78 -4.14 3.63
CA HIS A 20 -3.47 -5.45 3.07
C HIS A 20 -4.04 -6.60 3.93
N VAL A 21 -3.88 -6.55 5.26
CA VAL A 21 -4.39 -7.59 6.17
C VAL A 21 -5.93 -7.63 6.15
N ARG A 22 -6.57 -6.47 6.12
CA ARG A 22 -8.04 -6.37 6.03
C ARG A 22 -8.57 -6.98 4.75
N ASP A 23 -8.04 -6.54 3.62
CA ASP A 23 -8.49 -6.99 2.30
C ASP A 23 -8.24 -8.49 2.10
N LEU A 24 -7.09 -8.99 2.56
CA LEU A 24 -6.78 -10.42 2.54
C LEU A 24 -7.78 -11.21 3.41
N ALA A 25 -8.04 -10.75 4.64
CA ALA A 25 -8.98 -11.43 5.54
C ALA A 25 -10.39 -11.48 4.93
N GLU A 26 -10.89 -10.36 4.44
CA GLU A 26 -12.22 -10.26 3.81
C GLU A 26 -12.31 -11.12 2.55
N THR A 27 -11.26 -11.15 1.73
CA THR A 27 -11.20 -12.01 0.54
C THR A 27 -11.22 -13.49 0.93
N LEU A 28 -10.45 -13.91 1.92
CA LEU A 28 -10.43 -15.30 2.39
C LEU A 28 -11.77 -15.71 3.00
N ILE A 29 -12.45 -14.82 3.73
CA ILE A 29 -13.80 -15.05 4.26
C ILE A 29 -14.79 -15.21 3.11
N ALA A 30 -14.73 -14.36 2.09
CA ALA A 30 -15.58 -14.46 0.90
C ALA A 30 -15.34 -15.76 0.11
N LEU A 31 -14.13 -16.32 0.17
CA LEU A 31 -13.78 -17.63 -0.39
C LEU A 31 -14.21 -18.82 0.51
N GLY A 32 -14.89 -18.57 1.63
CA GLY A 32 -15.45 -19.60 2.51
C GLY A 32 -14.48 -20.11 3.58
N HIS A 33 -13.36 -19.41 3.85
CA HIS A 33 -12.46 -19.74 4.94
C HIS A 33 -12.91 -19.09 6.27
N GLN A 34 -12.58 -19.73 7.39
CA GLN A 34 -12.75 -19.15 8.72
C GLN A 34 -11.47 -18.36 9.07
N VAL A 35 -11.60 -17.04 9.21
CA VAL A 35 -10.46 -16.16 9.46
C VAL A 35 -10.61 -15.46 10.80
N SER A 36 -9.53 -15.38 11.57
CA SER A 36 -9.41 -14.52 12.74
C SER A 36 -8.13 -13.70 12.64
N VAL A 37 -8.24 -12.39 12.81
CA VAL A 37 -7.12 -11.45 12.77
C VAL A 37 -6.78 -11.02 14.18
N LEU A 38 -5.52 -11.17 14.62
CA LEU A 38 -5.00 -10.59 15.85
C LEU A 38 -4.26 -9.29 15.52
N ALA A 39 -4.66 -8.19 16.12
CA ALA A 39 -4.03 -6.88 15.91
C ALA A 39 -3.98 -6.07 17.20
N PRO A 40 -3.00 -5.15 17.37
CA PRO A 40 -3.06 -4.15 18.42
C PRO A 40 -4.28 -3.24 18.23
N GLY A 41 -4.94 -2.86 19.32
CA GLY A 41 -6.13 -2.03 19.30
C GLY A 41 -6.93 -2.17 20.59
N GLU A 42 -7.96 -1.35 20.76
CA GLU A 42 -8.87 -1.44 21.90
C GLU A 42 -10.04 -2.38 21.56
N GLU A 43 -10.42 -3.21 22.54
CA GLU A 43 -11.49 -4.21 22.36
C GLU A 43 -12.85 -3.56 22.03
N ASP A 44 -13.08 -2.34 22.54
CA ASP A 44 -14.31 -1.58 22.36
C ASP A 44 -14.21 -0.54 21.23
N ALA A 45 -13.24 -0.67 20.33
CA ALA A 45 -13.07 0.28 19.22
C ALA A 45 -14.29 0.27 18.29
N PRO A 46 -14.91 1.43 17.99
CA PRO A 46 -16.06 1.48 17.09
C PRO A 46 -15.71 0.94 15.70
N GLY A 47 -16.58 0.08 15.16
CA GLY A 47 -16.40 -0.46 13.80
C GLY A 47 -15.34 -1.54 13.68
N LEU A 48 -14.92 -2.17 14.78
CA LEU A 48 -14.05 -3.33 14.75
C LEU A 48 -14.81 -4.52 14.12
N PRO A 49 -14.29 -5.13 13.02
CA PRO A 49 -14.94 -6.29 12.42
C PRO A 49 -14.93 -7.51 13.35
N ASP A 50 -15.95 -8.34 13.27
CA ASP A 50 -16.11 -9.55 14.12
C ASP A 50 -14.95 -10.55 14.00
N TYR A 51 -14.27 -10.55 12.87
CA TYR A 51 -13.10 -11.40 12.65
C TYR A 51 -11.82 -10.86 13.29
N VAL A 52 -11.82 -9.64 13.89
CA VAL A 52 -10.66 -9.01 14.50
C VAL A 52 -10.68 -9.16 16.01
N VAL A 53 -9.60 -9.68 16.56
CA VAL A 53 -9.34 -9.78 17.99
C VAL A 53 -8.32 -8.69 18.38
N ALA A 54 -8.77 -7.71 19.15
CA ALA A 54 -7.91 -6.64 19.62
C ALA A 54 -6.99 -7.12 20.75
N ALA A 55 -5.69 -6.85 20.62
CA ALA A 55 -4.68 -7.29 21.58
C ALA A 55 -4.32 -6.22 22.65
N GLY A 56 -4.99 -5.05 22.67
CA GLY A 56 -4.81 -3.95 23.63
C GLY A 56 -3.89 -2.83 23.14
N LYS A 57 -3.52 -1.94 24.05
CA LYS A 57 -2.81 -0.68 23.76
C LYS A 57 -1.39 -0.88 23.20
N THR A 58 -0.97 0.05 22.35
CA THR A 58 0.33 0.09 21.68
C THR A 58 1.31 1.06 22.33
N VAL A 59 2.60 0.89 22.01
CA VAL A 59 3.65 1.86 22.29
C VAL A 59 4.13 2.45 20.95
N PRO A 60 4.21 3.77 20.78
CA PRO A 60 4.74 4.39 19.59
C PRO A 60 6.25 4.21 19.50
N ILE A 61 6.75 3.69 18.38
CA ILE A 61 8.19 3.47 18.12
C ILE A 61 8.53 4.09 16.76
N PRO A 62 9.56 4.94 16.64
CA PRO A 62 10.04 5.41 15.35
C PRO A 62 10.53 4.25 14.47
N TYR A 63 9.96 4.10 13.27
CA TYR A 63 10.29 3.00 12.36
C TYR A 63 10.21 3.45 10.90
N ASN A 64 11.29 3.29 10.13
CA ASN A 64 11.37 3.58 8.70
C ASN A 64 10.84 4.98 8.29
N GLY A 65 11.20 6.02 9.05
CA GLY A 65 10.77 7.40 8.76
C GLY A 65 9.31 7.72 9.13
N SER A 66 8.65 6.82 9.85
CA SER A 66 7.29 6.96 10.39
C SER A 66 7.26 6.53 11.85
N VAL A 67 6.10 6.61 12.50
CA VAL A 67 5.88 6.09 13.85
C VAL A 67 5.07 4.80 13.75
N ALA A 68 5.71 3.66 14.02
CA ALA A 68 5.03 2.38 14.18
C ALA A 68 4.46 2.27 15.60
N ARG A 69 3.21 1.83 15.71
CA ARG A 69 2.59 1.54 16.99
C ARG A 69 2.55 0.03 17.19
N LEU A 70 3.50 -0.46 17.95
CA LEU A 70 3.75 -1.88 18.18
C LEU A 70 3.35 -2.30 19.59
N GLN A 71 3.16 -3.61 19.77
CA GLN A 71 2.83 -4.21 21.05
C GLN A 71 3.70 -5.44 21.29
N PHE A 72 4.39 -5.49 22.43
CA PHE A 72 5.29 -6.55 22.82
C PHE A 72 5.32 -6.72 24.34
N GLY A 73 5.63 -7.91 24.86
CA GLY A 73 5.80 -8.18 26.30
C GLY A 73 4.92 -9.31 26.82
N LEU A 74 4.98 -9.56 28.14
CA LEU A 74 4.34 -10.74 28.77
C LEU A 74 2.81 -10.75 28.66
N VAL A 75 2.17 -9.58 28.79
CA VAL A 75 0.71 -9.47 28.64
C VAL A 75 0.31 -9.82 27.20
N SER A 76 1.03 -9.27 26.23
CA SER A 76 0.82 -9.56 24.81
C SER A 76 1.05 -11.05 24.50
N ALA A 77 2.11 -11.65 25.06
CA ALA A 77 2.37 -13.08 24.93
C ALA A 77 1.22 -13.96 25.46
N THR A 78 0.61 -13.54 26.59
CA THR A 78 -0.55 -14.25 27.15
C THR A 78 -1.78 -14.15 26.24
N ARG A 79 -2.02 -12.97 25.63
CA ARG A 79 -3.11 -12.74 24.66
C ARG A 79 -2.91 -13.56 23.40
N VAL A 80 -1.68 -13.56 22.84
CA VAL A 80 -1.30 -14.41 21.69
C VAL A 80 -1.58 -15.89 21.98
N ARG A 81 -1.13 -16.40 23.13
CA ARG A 81 -1.39 -17.82 23.50
C ARG A 81 -2.88 -18.12 23.61
N ARG A 82 -3.67 -17.22 24.20
CA ARG A 82 -5.13 -17.39 24.30
C ARG A 82 -5.77 -17.45 22.93
N TRP A 83 -5.40 -16.52 22.02
CA TRP A 83 -5.91 -16.45 20.67
C TRP A 83 -5.54 -17.70 19.85
N LEU A 84 -4.29 -18.16 19.91
CA LEU A 84 -3.85 -19.38 19.23
C LEU A 84 -4.64 -20.62 19.68
N ARG A 85 -4.86 -20.77 21.00
CA ARG A 85 -5.65 -21.87 21.55
C ARG A 85 -7.11 -21.83 21.17
N ALA A 86 -7.73 -20.65 21.23
CA ALA A 86 -9.15 -20.46 20.91
C ALA A 86 -9.43 -20.65 19.41
N GLY A 87 -8.52 -20.22 18.53
CA GLY A 87 -8.70 -20.28 17.09
C GLY A 87 -8.51 -21.66 16.48
N ALA A 88 -7.75 -22.56 17.13
CA ALA A 88 -7.42 -23.91 16.63
C ALA A 88 -7.06 -23.88 15.12
N PHE A 89 -6.16 -22.97 14.77
CA PHE A 89 -5.79 -22.67 13.40
C PHE A 89 -5.07 -23.83 12.70
N GLU A 90 -5.31 -24.01 11.41
CA GLU A 90 -4.57 -24.92 10.55
C GLU A 90 -3.29 -24.28 10.02
N VAL A 91 -3.28 -22.94 9.90
CA VAL A 91 -2.13 -22.11 9.54
C VAL A 91 -2.24 -20.76 10.20
N VAL A 92 -1.10 -20.16 10.55
CA VAL A 92 -1.04 -18.77 11.03
C VAL A 92 -0.13 -17.96 10.10
N HIS A 93 -0.65 -16.85 9.61
CA HIS A 93 0.03 -15.92 8.74
C HIS A 93 0.39 -14.65 9.51
N VAL A 94 1.67 -14.37 9.66
CA VAL A 94 2.18 -13.17 10.34
C VAL A 94 2.70 -12.17 9.35
N HIS A 95 2.50 -10.88 9.61
CA HIS A 95 3.05 -9.79 8.80
C HIS A 95 4.19 -9.11 9.56
N GLU A 96 5.29 -8.80 8.84
CA GLU A 96 6.49 -8.16 9.41
C GLU A 96 6.97 -8.81 10.72
N PRO A 97 7.44 -10.06 10.71
CA PRO A 97 7.77 -10.81 11.93
C PRO A 97 9.07 -10.36 12.63
N ALA A 98 9.93 -9.58 11.97
CA ALA A 98 11.24 -9.20 12.49
C ALA A 98 11.21 -8.18 13.64
N PRO A 99 10.37 -7.11 13.63
CA PRO A 99 10.29 -6.17 14.75
C PRO A 99 9.65 -6.78 15.99
N PRO A 100 10.02 -6.34 17.22
CA PRO A 100 9.32 -6.68 18.45
C PRO A 100 7.85 -6.31 18.39
N SER A 101 6.98 -7.27 18.13
CA SER A 101 5.56 -7.08 17.82
C SER A 101 4.75 -8.32 18.17
N LEU A 102 3.42 -8.25 17.97
CA LEU A 102 2.57 -9.44 18.06
C LEU A 102 2.98 -10.51 17.04
N SER A 103 3.47 -10.13 15.87
CA SER A 103 3.95 -11.07 14.84
C SER A 103 5.15 -11.88 15.36
N LEU A 104 6.16 -11.22 15.93
CA LEU A 104 7.31 -11.90 16.54
C LEU A 104 6.87 -12.82 17.67
N LEU A 105 6.02 -12.35 18.58
CA LEU A 105 5.49 -13.18 19.67
C LEU A 105 4.74 -14.41 19.15
N THR A 106 3.97 -14.24 18.08
CA THR A 106 3.23 -15.35 17.48
C THR A 106 4.17 -16.38 16.88
N VAL A 107 5.21 -15.96 16.17
CA VAL A 107 6.23 -16.91 15.66
C VAL A 107 6.88 -17.70 16.79
N LEU A 108 7.18 -17.05 17.90
CA LEU A 108 7.82 -17.72 19.05
C LEU A 108 6.89 -18.68 19.83
N LEU A 109 5.57 -18.49 19.75
CA LEU A 109 4.58 -19.15 20.61
C LEU A 109 3.67 -20.14 19.88
N ALA A 110 3.60 -20.08 18.54
CA ALA A 110 2.71 -20.95 17.77
C ALA A 110 3.34 -22.34 17.56
N ASP A 111 2.48 -23.36 17.63
CA ASP A 111 2.84 -24.77 17.35
C ASP A 111 2.13 -25.29 16.08
N VAL A 112 1.73 -24.36 15.21
CA VAL A 112 1.07 -24.63 13.92
C VAL A 112 1.93 -24.11 12.77
N PRO A 113 1.70 -24.56 11.53
CA PRO A 113 2.40 -24.01 10.34
C PRO A 113 2.35 -22.50 10.28
N LEU A 114 3.51 -21.88 10.07
CA LEU A 114 3.69 -20.44 10.06
C LEU A 114 4.05 -19.94 8.65
N VAL A 115 3.31 -18.98 8.16
CA VAL A 115 3.64 -18.21 6.95
C VAL A 115 3.92 -16.78 7.33
N ALA A 116 4.89 -16.14 6.70
CA ALA A 116 5.19 -14.72 6.94
C ALA A 116 5.18 -13.91 5.64
N THR A 117 4.59 -12.71 5.70
CA THR A 117 4.71 -11.71 4.62
C THR A 117 5.58 -10.53 5.08
N PHE A 118 6.54 -10.17 4.21
CA PHE A 118 7.46 -9.05 4.37
C PHE A 118 7.08 -7.93 3.40
N HIS A 119 6.77 -6.75 3.94
CA HIS A 119 6.32 -5.58 3.19
C HIS A 119 7.41 -4.53 2.98
N ALA A 120 8.41 -4.48 3.87
CA ALA A 120 9.46 -3.48 3.83
C ALA A 120 10.60 -3.89 2.89
N ALA A 121 11.03 -2.94 2.06
CA ALA A 121 12.25 -3.05 1.23
C ALA A 121 13.46 -2.33 1.87
N SER A 122 13.34 -1.81 3.09
CA SER A 122 14.35 -0.96 3.70
C SER A 122 15.39 -1.76 4.47
N THR A 123 16.66 -1.58 4.08
CA THR A 123 17.84 -2.25 4.62
C THR A 123 18.46 -1.58 5.87
N ARG A 124 17.99 -0.41 6.27
CA ARG A 124 18.61 0.40 7.34
C ARG A 124 17.97 0.17 8.71
N SER A 125 18.01 -1.03 9.21
CA SER A 125 17.75 -1.24 10.62
C SER A 125 19.04 -1.73 11.30
N ARG A 126 19.72 -0.84 12.04
CA ARG A 126 20.73 -1.23 13.04
C ARG A 126 20.17 -2.26 14.02
N PHE A 127 18.85 -2.32 14.09
CA PHE A 127 18.09 -3.26 14.90
C PHE A 127 18.22 -4.70 14.37
N LEU A 128 18.12 -4.95 13.07
CA LEU A 128 18.29 -6.28 12.47
C LEU A 128 19.71 -6.82 12.74
N ALA A 129 20.75 -6.01 12.61
CA ALA A 129 22.12 -6.39 12.90
C ALA A 129 22.38 -6.71 14.39
N MET A 130 21.59 -6.12 15.31
CA MET A 130 21.74 -6.35 16.75
C MET A 130 21.03 -7.62 17.23
N PHE A 131 20.02 -8.10 16.49
CA PHE A 131 19.18 -9.25 16.83
C PHE A 131 19.27 -10.39 15.81
N ASP A 132 20.39 -10.51 15.12
CA ASP A 132 20.61 -11.51 14.06
C ASP A 132 20.22 -12.94 14.49
N SER A 133 20.63 -13.38 15.68
CA SER A 133 20.27 -14.69 16.21
C SER A 133 18.76 -14.90 16.45
N VAL A 134 18.05 -13.86 16.87
CA VAL A 134 16.59 -13.92 17.05
C VAL A 134 15.89 -13.96 15.70
N VAL A 135 16.37 -13.19 14.75
CA VAL A 135 15.83 -13.15 13.39
C VAL A 135 16.03 -14.52 12.70
N GLN A 136 17.19 -15.14 12.85
CA GLN A 136 17.45 -16.48 12.33
C GLN A 136 16.52 -17.52 12.95
N ALA A 137 16.37 -17.52 14.27
CA ALA A 137 15.42 -18.41 14.94
C ALA A 137 13.97 -18.23 14.50
N VAL A 138 13.57 -16.99 14.18
CA VAL A 138 12.25 -16.66 13.58
C VAL A 138 12.13 -17.28 12.20
N LEU A 139 13.13 -17.11 11.35
CA LEU A 139 13.10 -17.60 9.97
C LEU A 139 13.06 -19.14 9.90
N GLU A 140 13.75 -19.82 10.80
CA GLU A 140 13.74 -21.29 10.89
C GLU A 140 12.37 -21.86 11.25
N ARG A 141 11.54 -21.10 11.97
CA ARG A 141 10.16 -21.50 12.32
C ARG A 141 9.14 -21.29 11.21
N LEU A 142 9.49 -20.53 10.18
CA LEU A 142 8.57 -20.19 9.09
C LEU A 142 8.53 -21.31 8.04
N SER A 143 7.37 -21.94 7.89
CA SER A 143 7.11 -22.95 6.85
C SER A 143 6.91 -22.30 5.46
N GLY A 144 6.53 -21.02 5.39
CA GLY A 144 6.38 -20.26 4.15
C GLY A 144 6.79 -18.81 4.32
N ARG A 145 7.41 -18.24 3.28
CA ARG A 145 7.83 -16.82 3.24
C ARG A 145 7.36 -16.15 1.98
N ILE A 146 6.72 -15.01 2.13
CA ILE A 146 6.18 -14.19 1.06
C ILE A 146 6.85 -12.82 1.12
N ALA A 147 7.28 -12.30 -0.02
CA ALA A 147 7.73 -10.93 -0.19
C ALA A 147 6.77 -10.20 -1.14
N VAL A 148 6.35 -8.99 -0.79
CA VAL A 148 5.39 -8.23 -1.64
C VAL A 148 6.03 -7.64 -2.90
N SER A 149 7.35 -7.69 -3.02
CA SER A 149 8.08 -7.19 -4.19
C SER A 149 9.45 -7.84 -4.32
N GLN A 150 10.07 -7.72 -5.49
CA GLN A 150 11.46 -8.15 -5.68
C GLN A 150 12.43 -7.41 -4.76
N ALA A 151 12.15 -6.12 -4.46
CA ALA A 151 12.95 -5.34 -3.52
C ALA A 151 12.84 -5.90 -2.09
N ALA A 152 11.64 -6.29 -1.65
CA ALA A 152 11.44 -6.95 -0.35
C ALA A 152 12.10 -8.34 -0.32
N ARG A 153 11.99 -9.13 -1.40
CA ARG A 153 12.69 -10.42 -1.53
C ARG A 153 14.20 -10.26 -1.45
N LYS A 154 14.76 -9.29 -2.16
CA LYS A 154 16.20 -8.99 -2.15
C LYS A 154 16.69 -8.69 -0.73
N MET A 155 15.91 -7.91 0.02
CA MET A 155 16.20 -7.63 1.44
C MET A 155 16.26 -8.92 2.27
N ILE A 156 15.30 -9.84 2.08
CA ILE A 156 15.27 -11.13 2.80
C ILE A 156 16.51 -11.96 2.44
N VAL A 157 16.85 -12.07 1.17
CA VAL A 157 18.01 -12.86 0.70
C VAL A 157 19.32 -12.30 1.22
N GLU A 158 19.52 -10.98 1.11
CA GLU A 158 20.80 -10.33 1.45
C GLU A 158 21.03 -10.17 2.94
N HIS A 159 19.97 -9.96 3.72
CA HIS A 159 20.11 -9.64 5.15
C HIS A 159 19.62 -10.74 6.08
N LEU A 160 18.77 -11.64 5.61
CA LEU A 160 18.22 -12.71 6.43
C LEU A 160 18.69 -14.09 5.99
N GLY A 161 19.45 -14.21 4.89
CA GLY A 161 19.99 -15.48 4.41
C GLY A 161 18.92 -16.51 3.99
N ALA A 162 17.69 -16.07 3.75
CA ALA A 162 16.56 -16.92 3.39
C ALA A 162 15.96 -16.47 2.05
N ASP A 163 15.15 -17.30 1.42
CA ASP A 163 14.41 -16.93 0.21
C ASP A 163 12.90 -16.85 0.48
N ALA A 164 12.17 -16.10 -0.36
CA ALA A 164 10.73 -15.92 -0.28
C ALA A 164 10.09 -15.93 -1.68
N VAL A 165 8.87 -16.45 -1.77
CA VAL A 165 8.08 -16.31 -2.98
C VAL A 165 7.58 -14.87 -3.10
N VAL A 166 7.63 -14.31 -4.31
CA VAL A 166 7.09 -12.96 -4.55
C VAL A 166 5.60 -13.07 -4.86
N ILE A 167 4.78 -12.54 -3.96
CA ILE A 167 3.34 -12.37 -4.15
C ILE A 167 3.03 -10.90 -3.86
N PRO A 168 2.59 -10.12 -4.87
CA PRO A 168 2.39 -8.69 -4.72
C PRO A 168 1.22 -8.35 -3.78
N ASN A 169 1.14 -7.08 -3.38
CA ASN A 169 -0.08 -6.58 -2.74
C ASN A 169 -1.26 -6.67 -3.70
N GLY A 170 -2.43 -7.00 -3.17
CA GLY A 170 -3.67 -7.01 -3.93
C GLY A 170 -4.38 -5.66 -3.96
N VAL A 171 -5.30 -5.50 -4.88
CA VAL A 171 -6.27 -4.42 -4.95
C VAL A 171 -7.65 -4.99 -5.32
N SER A 172 -8.71 -4.44 -4.76
CA SER A 172 -10.08 -4.82 -5.15
C SER A 172 -10.45 -4.11 -6.46
N VAL A 173 -10.09 -4.70 -7.60
CA VAL A 173 -10.31 -4.10 -8.92
C VAL A 173 -11.77 -3.73 -9.13
N ALA A 174 -12.71 -4.60 -8.77
CA ALA A 174 -14.13 -4.34 -8.93
C ALA A 174 -14.62 -3.14 -8.11
N SER A 175 -14.13 -2.97 -6.88
CA SER A 175 -14.53 -1.85 -6.01
C SER A 175 -14.15 -0.50 -6.60
N TYR A 176 -12.96 -0.39 -7.17
CA TYR A 176 -12.50 0.84 -7.81
C TYR A 176 -13.14 1.07 -9.19
N ALA A 177 -13.26 0.02 -10.01
CA ALA A 177 -13.84 0.11 -11.34
C ALA A 177 -15.33 0.52 -11.32
N ASN A 178 -16.08 0.07 -10.32
CA ASN A 178 -17.51 0.33 -10.18
C ASN A 178 -17.83 1.55 -9.30
N ALA A 179 -16.83 2.23 -8.73
CA ALA A 179 -17.03 3.41 -7.92
C ALA A 179 -17.67 4.54 -8.76
N ARG A 180 -18.58 5.28 -8.15
CA ARG A 180 -19.17 6.48 -8.78
C ARG A 180 -18.22 7.65 -8.62
N PRO A 181 -18.08 8.53 -9.63
CA PRO A 181 -17.32 9.75 -9.47
C PRO A 181 -17.83 10.61 -8.31
N LEU A 182 -16.93 11.40 -7.71
CA LEU A 182 -17.29 12.35 -6.67
C LEU A 182 -18.30 13.37 -7.21
N PRO A 183 -19.38 13.67 -6.47
CA PRO A 183 -20.31 14.72 -6.83
C PRO A 183 -19.59 16.07 -6.98
N GLY A 184 -19.87 16.80 -8.06
CA GLY A 184 -19.28 18.11 -8.35
C GLY A 184 -17.89 18.07 -9.01
N TYR A 185 -17.32 16.86 -9.20
CA TYR A 185 -16.01 16.69 -9.85
C TYR A 185 -16.08 15.66 -10.99
N PRO A 186 -16.87 15.92 -12.05
CA PRO A 186 -16.87 15.04 -13.22
C PRO A 186 -15.52 15.13 -13.95
N ARG A 187 -15.14 14.08 -14.65
CA ARG A 187 -14.03 14.12 -15.60
C ARG A 187 -14.43 15.03 -16.76
N ASP A 188 -13.82 16.20 -16.83
CA ASP A 188 -14.03 17.13 -17.94
C ASP A 188 -12.75 17.91 -18.24
N PRO A 189 -11.89 17.37 -19.12
CA PRO A 189 -10.65 18.04 -19.51
C PRO A 189 -10.89 19.37 -20.26
N ALA A 190 -12.09 19.58 -20.81
CA ALA A 190 -12.44 20.85 -21.47
C ALA A 190 -12.52 22.02 -20.48
N LEU A 191 -12.76 21.72 -19.20
CA LEU A 191 -12.75 22.71 -18.11
C LEU A 191 -11.34 22.91 -17.50
N GLY A 192 -10.27 22.52 -18.21
CA GLY A 192 -8.88 22.59 -17.73
C GLY A 192 -8.33 21.25 -17.25
N GLY A 193 -9.20 20.34 -16.80
CA GLY A 193 -8.86 19.01 -16.29
C GLY A 193 -8.72 18.95 -14.79
N THR A 194 -8.80 17.74 -14.25
CA THR A 194 -8.73 17.46 -12.82
C THR A 194 -7.59 16.47 -12.52
N ILE A 195 -6.65 16.91 -11.70
CA ILE A 195 -5.51 16.12 -11.22
C ILE A 195 -5.83 15.62 -9.81
N GLY A 196 -5.53 14.37 -9.50
CA GLY A 196 -5.71 13.80 -8.17
C GLY A 196 -4.40 13.47 -7.48
N PHE A 197 -4.28 13.84 -6.21
CA PHE A 197 -3.22 13.42 -5.31
C PHE A 197 -3.84 12.79 -4.06
N ILE A 198 -3.31 11.64 -3.65
CA ILE A 198 -3.73 10.94 -2.42
C ILE A 198 -2.50 10.56 -1.61
N GLY A 199 -2.41 11.06 -0.39
CA GLY A 199 -1.28 10.75 0.49
C GLY A 199 -1.12 11.75 1.64
N ARG A 200 -0.07 11.53 2.46
CA ARG A 200 0.33 12.50 3.47
C ARG A 200 1.06 13.65 2.79
N TYR A 201 0.37 14.77 2.60
CA TYR A 201 0.89 15.91 1.85
C TYR A 201 1.91 16.75 2.65
N ASP A 202 1.99 16.57 3.98
CA ASP A 202 3.01 17.13 4.89
C ASP A 202 4.32 16.30 4.91
N GLU A 203 4.32 15.13 4.29
CA GLU A 203 5.49 14.25 4.25
C GLU A 203 6.32 14.53 3.00
N SER A 204 7.53 15.11 3.17
CA SER A 204 8.40 15.58 2.08
C SER A 204 8.66 14.51 1.00
N ARG A 205 8.76 13.23 1.39
CA ARG A 205 8.96 12.13 0.42
C ARG A 205 7.74 11.89 -0.49
N LYS A 206 6.56 12.42 -0.17
CA LYS A 206 5.36 12.34 -1.02
C LYS A 206 5.37 13.36 -2.17
N GLY A 207 6.31 14.32 -2.15
CA GLY A 207 6.62 15.17 -3.27
C GLY A 207 5.61 16.28 -3.54
N MET A 208 4.82 16.70 -2.53
CA MET A 208 3.83 17.78 -2.70
C MET A 208 4.48 19.07 -3.19
N SER A 209 5.68 19.43 -2.73
CA SER A 209 6.40 20.61 -3.20
C SER A 209 6.73 20.57 -4.70
N VAL A 210 7.08 19.39 -5.22
CA VAL A 210 7.32 19.17 -6.66
C VAL A 210 6.01 19.34 -7.44
N LEU A 211 4.90 18.81 -6.89
CA LEU A 211 3.60 18.94 -7.51
C LEU A 211 3.11 20.39 -7.55
N LEU A 212 3.24 21.15 -6.46
CA LEU A 212 2.84 22.55 -6.41
C LEU A 212 3.65 23.41 -7.40
N ALA A 213 4.97 23.19 -7.51
CA ALA A 213 5.79 23.87 -8.50
C ALA A 213 5.35 23.54 -9.94
N ALA A 214 5.04 22.28 -10.24
CA ALA A 214 4.50 21.87 -11.53
C ALA A 214 3.10 22.47 -11.80
N MET A 215 2.26 22.59 -10.76
CA MET A 215 0.93 23.23 -10.87
C MET A 215 1.05 24.72 -11.17
N SER A 216 2.02 25.46 -10.59
CA SER A 216 2.24 26.87 -10.91
C SER A 216 2.55 27.07 -12.40
N GLU A 217 3.38 26.23 -13.01
CA GLU A 217 3.61 26.25 -14.46
C GLU A 217 2.34 25.89 -15.27
N LEU A 218 1.56 24.93 -14.78
CA LEU A 218 0.42 24.39 -15.51
C LEU A 218 -0.75 25.36 -15.55
N VAL A 219 -1.03 26.11 -14.47
CA VAL A 219 -2.15 27.07 -14.42
C VAL A 219 -1.96 28.24 -15.40
N GLU A 220 -0.73 28.61 -15.74
CA GLU A 220 -0.42 29.65 -16.73
C GLU A 220 -0.87 29.26 -18.13
N THR A 221 -0.68 27.99 -18.49
CA THR A 221 -0.96 27.46 -19.84
C THR A 221 -2.33 26.79 -19.95
N ARG A 222 -2.92 26.40 -18.81
CA ARG A 222 -4.19 25.68 -18.76
C ARG A 222 -5.10 26.25 -17.66
N PRO A 223 -5.72 27.39 -17.89
CA PRO A 223 -6.68 27.99 -16.96
C PRO A 223 -7.81 27.03 -16.64
N GLY A 224 -8.20 26.95 -15.35
CA GLY A 224 -9.26 26.08 -14.87
C GLY A 224 -8.83 24.67 -14.48
N VAL A 225 -7.54 24.29 -14.65
CA VAL A 225 -7.00 23.04 -14.11
C VAL A 225 -7.17 23.01 -12.58
N ARG A 226 -7.57 21.84 -12.06
CA ARG A 226 -7.82 21.65 -10.63
C ARG A 226 -6.97 20.51 -10.08
N LEU A 227 -6.49 20.68 -8.84
CA LEU A 227 -5.81 19.65 -8.06
C LEU A 227 -6.70 19.27 -6.87
N LEU A 228 -7.17 18.03 -6.84
CA LEU A 228 -7.84 17.44 -5.68
C LEU A 228 -6.81 16.77 -4.79
N VAL A 229 -6.71 17.23 -3.55
CA VAL A 229 -5.76 16.70 -2.55
C VAL A 229 -6.54 15.98 -1.47
N ALA A 230 -6.32 14.67 -1.35
CA ALA A 230 -6.87 13.85 -0.28
C ALA A 230 -5.77 13.25 0.59
N GLY A 231 -6.04 13.15 1.89
CA GLY A 231 -5.14 12.51 2.83
C GLY A 231 -4.88 13.33 4.09
N ARG A 232 -3.83 12.93 4.80
CA ARG A 232 -3.48 13.51 6.09
C ARG A 232 -2.41 14.59 5.94
N GLY A 233 -2.50 15.64 6.78
CA GLY A 233 -1.54 16.72 6.93
C GLY A 233 -2.20 17.90 7.66
N GLU A 234 -1.42 18.95 7.95
CA GLU A 234 -1.89 20.16 8.58
C GLU A 234 -2.45 21.13 7.52
N GLN A 235 -3.76 21.05 7.30
CA GLN A 235 -4.42 21.77 6.21
C GLN A 235 -4.27 23.30 6.29
N GLN A 236 -4.28 23.87 7.50
CA GLN A 236 -4.14 25.29 7.67
C GLN A 236 -2.75 25.80 7.28
N GLU A 237 -1.71 25.07 7.69
CA GLU A 237 -0.32 25.36 7.32
C GLU A 237 -0.12 25.21 5.81
N PHE A 238 -0.61 24.12 5.25
CA PHE A 238 -0.54 23.88 3.79
C PHE A 238 -1.19 25.01 2.97
N LEU A 239 -2.39 25.46 3.35
CA LEU A 239 -3.09 26.54 2.65
C LEU A 239 -2.41 27.90 2.85
N ALA A 240 -1.76 28.14 3.99
CA ALA A 240 -1.02 29.37 4.26
C ALA A 240 0.27 29.48 3.42
N GLU A 241 0.87 28.34 3.08
CA GLU A 241 2.10 28.25 2.26
C GLU A 241 1.80 28.09 0.75
N LEU A 242 0.51 27.97 0.38
CA LEU A 242 0.13 27.75 -1.00
C LEU A 242 0.46 28.98 -1.87
N PRO A 243 1.14 28.82 -3.03
CA PRO A 243 1.35 29.90 -3.97
C PRO A 243 0.05 30.62 -4.33
N PRO A 244 -0.01 31.97 -4.32
CA PRO A 244 -1.25 32.71 -4.52
C PRO A 244 -1.99 32.38 -5.84
N GLU A 245 -1.24 32.08 -6.89
CA GLU A 245 -1.77 31.68 -8.21
C GLU A 245 -2.50 30.33 -8.17
N LEU A 246 -2.23 29.49 -7.15
CA LEU A 246 -2.87 28.19 -6.97
C LEU A 246 -4.10 28.21 -6.05
N ALA A 247 -4.40 29.32 -5.37
CA ALA A 247 -5.47 29.40 -4.37
C ALA A 247 -6.86 28.98 -4.91
N GLY A 248 -7.14 29.22 -6.20
CA GLY A 248 -8.38 28.81 -6.86
C GLY A 248 -8.35 27.43 -7.51
N SER A 249 -7.15 26.80 -7.61
CA SER A 249 -6.95 25.54 -8.33
C SER A 249 -6.81 24.33 -7.40
N VAL A 250 -6.51 24.52 -6.13
CA VAL A 250 -6.30 23.43 -5.14
C VAL A 250 -7.54 23.24 -4.28
N VAL A 251 -8.03 22.01 -4.22
CA VAL A 251 -9.19 21.61 -3.42
C VAL A 251 -8.75 20.57 -2.40
N MET A 252 -8.86 20.90 -1.12
CA MET A 252 -8.52 20.00 -0.02
C MET A 252 -9.75 19.17 0.37
N LEU A 253 -9.66 17.84 0.22
CA LEU A 253 -10.71 16.90 0.58
C LEU A 253 -10.53 16.32 1.99
N GLY A 254 -9.36 16.54 2.62
CA GLY A 254 -9.04 15.97 3.91
C GLY A 254 -8.87 14.44 3.87
N MET A 255 -9.10 13.80 5.01
CA MET A 255 -9.12 12.34 5.11
C MET A 255 -10.38 11.81 4.42
N VAL A 256 -10.20 10.88 3.51
CA VAL A 256 -11.29 10.24 2.76
C VAL A 256 -11.44 8.77 3.17
N SER A 257 -12.67 8.26 3.09
CA SER A 257 -12.93 6.82 3.24
C SER A 257 -12.39 6.04 2.02
N GLU A 258 -12.28 4.71 2.11
CA GLU A 258 -11.90 3.87 0.97
C GLU A 258 -12.88 4.04 -0.21
N ALA A 259 -14.17 4.18 0.06
CA ALA A 259 -15.20 4.44 -0.97
C ALA A 259 -15.01 5.81 -1.63
N ASP A 260 -14.74 6.86 -0.85
CA ASP A 260 -14.49 8.21 -1.37
C ASP A 260 -13.15 8.29 -2.12
N LYS A 261 -12.14 7.51 -1.68
CA LYS A 261 -10.87 7.36 -2.41
C LYS A 261 -11.10 6.77 -3.80
N ALA A 262 -11.89 5.72 -3.89
CA ALA A 262 -12.26 5.12 -5.17
C ALA A 262 -13.04 6.12 -6.05
N SER A 263 -13.97 6.88 -5.45
CA SER A 263 -14.75 7.91 -6.13
C SER A 263 -13.87 9.07 -6.63
N LEU A 264 -12.88 9.49 -5.86
CA LEU A 264 -11.90 10.49 -6.26
C LEU A 264 -11.12 10.00 -7.48
N LEU A 265 -10.56 8.77 -7.42
CA LEU A 265 -9.79 8.20 -8.53
C LEU A 265 -10.64 8.02 -9.80
N ARG A 266 -11.95 7.80 -9.65
CA ARG A 266 -12.90 7.80 -10.78
C ARG A 266 -13.20 9.20 -11.35
N SER A 267 -12.95 10.25 -10.58
CA SER A 267 -13.26 11.63 -10.95
C SER A 267 -12.12 12.35 -11.65
N VAL A 268 -10.87 11.91 -11.47
CA VAL A 268 -9.72 12.64 -12.01
C VAL A 268 -9.39 12.24 -13.44
N ASP A 269 -8.94 13.22 -14.24
CA ASP A 269 -8.43 13.01 -15.59
C ASP A 269 -7.02 12.39 -15.58
N VAL A 270 -6.26 12.65 -14.49
CA VAL A 270 -4.96 12.08 -14.24
C VAL A 270 -4.71 11.97 -12.73
N TYR A 271 -4.20 10.83 -12.31
CA TYR A 271 -3.67 10.64 -10.96
C TYR A 271 -2.16 10.91 -10.97
N VAL A 272 -1.67 11.66 -9.99
CA VAL A 272 -0.25 12.01 -9.87
C VAL A 272 0.39 11.39 -8.63
N ALA A 273 1.55 10.75 -8.80
CA ALA A 273 2.37 10.22 -7.73
C ALA A 273 3.78 10.83 -7.78
N PRO A 274 3.98 12.05 -7.23
CA PRO A 274 5.23 12.80 -7.34
C PRO A 274 6.26 12.42 -6.27
N ASN A 275 6.18 11.23 -5.70
CA ASN A 275 7.01 10.76 -4.61
C ASN A 275 8.49 10.92 -4.91
N THR A 276 9.28 11.41 -3.95
CA THR A 276 10.72 11.62 -4.11
C THR A 276 11.58 10.45 -3.64
N GLY A 277 10.96 9.42 -3.07
CA GLY A 277 11.62 8.19 -2.59
C GLY A 277 10.82 7.48 -1.51
N GLY A 278 11.40 6.39 -0.97
CA GLY A 278 10.82 5.65 0.15
C GLY A 278 9.55 4.84 -0.18
N GLU A 279 9.30 4.55 -1.44
CA GLU A 279 8.22 3.65 -1.86
C GLU A 279 8.76 2.23 -2.06
N SER A 280 8.08 1.27 -1.44
CA SER A 280 8.43 -0.15 -1.57
C SER A 280 7.66 -0.87 -2.65
N PHE A 281 6.46 -0.39 -3.01
CA PHE A 281 5.59 -1.06 -3.98
C PHE A 281 4.78 -0.05 -4.82
N GLY A 282 3.99 0.83 -4.23
CA GLY A 282 3.15 1.80 -4.94
C GLY A 282 1.70 1.33 -5.12
N ILE A 283 1.08 0.82 -4.04
CA ILE A 283 -0.30 0.31 -4.07
C ILE A 283 -1.30 1.34 -4.61
N ILE A 284 -1.08 2.62 -4.36
CA ILE A 284 -1.95 3.69 -4.86
C ILE A 284 -2.00 3.76 -6.40
N LEU A 285 -0.94 3.32 -7.08
CA LEU A 285 -0.95 3.22 -8.54
C LEU A 285 -1.85 2.07 -9.02
N LEU A 286 -1.88 0.94 -8.28
CA LEU A 286 -2.84 -0.13 -8.57
C LEU A 286 -4.28 0.33 -8.38
N GLU A 287 -4.55 1.09 -7.31
CA GLU A 287 -5.85 1.67 -7.04
C GLU A 287 -6.28 2.64 -8.14
N ALA A 288 -5.36 3.51 -8.60
CA ALA A 288 -5.59 4.42 -9.72
C ALA A 288 -5.86 3.67 -11.04
N MET A 289 -5.07 2.63 -11.33
CA MET A 289 -5.28 1.76 -12.49
C MET A 289 -6.64 1.06 -12.43
N ALA A 290 -7.00 0.51 -11.28
CA ALA A 290 -8.30 -0.15 -11.06
C ALA A 290 -9.48 0.81 -11.26
N ALA A 291 -9.33 2.08 -10.88
CA ALA A 291 -10.29 3.14 -11.15
C ALA A 291 -10.27 3.64 -12.62
N GLY A 292 -9.32 3.20 -13.44
CA GLY A 292 -9.13 3.66 -14.81
C GLY A 292 -8.65 5.12 -14.89
N ALA A 293 -7.95 5.63 -13.88
CA ALA A 293 -7.30 6.93 -13.92
C ALA A 293 -5.94 6.80 -14.63
N PRO A 294 -5.67 7.59 -15.69
CA PRO A 294 -4.33 7.71 -16.24
C PRO A 294 -3.34 8.15 -15.17
N ILE A 295 -2.11 7.66 -15.23
CA ILE A 295 -1.10 7.89 -14.19
C ILE A 295 0.04 8.74 -14.73
N VAL A 296 0.49 9.72 -13.92
CA VAL A 296 1.79 10.37 -14.05
C VAL A 296 2.55 10.16 -12.72
N ALA A 297 3.69 9.50 -12.78
CA ALA A 297 4.45 9.15 -11.57
C ALA A 297 5.93 9.52 -11.71
N SER A 298 6.59 9.76 -10.58
CA SER A 298 8.05 9.93 -10.57
C SER A 298 8.76 8.63 -10.98
N ASP A 299 9.92 8.74 -11.61
CA ASP A 299 10.73 7.61 -12.07
C ASP A 299 11.43 6.91 -10.88
N LEU A 300 10.63 6.26 -10.04
CA LEU A 300 11.10 5.39 -8.95
C LEU A 300 11.00 3.93 -9.38
N GLN A 301 11.98 3.12 -9.00
CA GLN A 301 12.01 1.70 -9.37
C GLN A 301 10.70 0.96 -9.01
N ALA A 302 10.11 1.23 -7.84
CA ALA A 302 8.85 0.64 -7.44
C ALA A 302 7.70 1.02 -8.40
N PHE A 303 7.65 2.28 -8.82
CA PHE A 303 6.62 2.77 -9.73
C PHE A 303 6.80 2.24 -11.16
N ARG A 304 8.05 2.20 -11.67
CA ARG A 304 8.37 1.58 -12.95
C ARG A 304 7.82 0.17 -13.07
N LEU A 305 8.09 -0.65 -12.04
CA LEU A 305 7.63 -2.04 -12.00
C LEU A 305 6.10 -2.16 -12.05
N VAL A 306 5.41 -1.34 -11.25
CA VAL A 306 3.95 -1.40 -11.12
C VAL A 306 3.23 -0.95 -12.39
N ILE A 307 3.70 0.11 -13.06
CA ILE A 307 3.07 0.58 -14.30
C ILE A 307 3.55 -0.16 -15.56
N GLY A 308 4.38 -1.17 -15.40
CA GLY A 308 4.92 -1.97 -16.51
C GLY A 308 5.85 -1.20 -17.44
N ALA A 309 6.72 -0.35 -16.86
CA ALA A 309 7.72 0.37 -17.62
C ALA A 309 8.84 -0.58 -18.10
N SER A 310 9.34 -0.31 -19.30
CA SER A 310 10.49 -1.01 -19.88
C SER A 310 11.79 -0.55 -19.21
N ASP A 311 12.78 -1.45 -19.16
CA ASP A 311 14.16 -1.09 -18.79
C ASP A 311 14.96 -0.54 -19.99
N ASP A 312 14.33 -0.46 -21.19
CA ASP A 312 14.93 0.10 -22.38
C ASP A 312 15.22 1.61 -22.17
N PRO A 313 16.45 2.06 -22.37
CA PRO A 313 16.83 3.47 -22.30
C PRO A 313 16.00 4.39 -23.19
N ASP A 314 15.55 3.91 -24.35
CA ASP A 314 14.77 4.69 -25.32
C ASP A 314 13.30 4.83 -24.90
N ASP A 315 12.82 4.03 -23.94
CA ASP A 315 11.45 4.03 -23.43
C ASP A 315 11.35 4.61 -21.98
N ARG A 316 12.34 5.37 -21.55
CA ARG A 316 12.46 5.88 -20.17
C ARG A 316 11.41 6.87 -19.82
N GLY A 317 10.54 7.31 -20.30
CA GLY A 317 9.47 8.25 -19.89
C GLY A 317 8.10 7.59 -19.85
N ARG A 318 8.01 6.28 -20.17
CA ARG A 318 6.72 5.65 -20.37
C ARG A 318 6.65 4.24 -19.79
N GLY A 319 5.58 3.96 -19.06
CA GLY A 319 5.12 2.61 -18.76
C GLY A 319 3.87 2.29 -19.55
N LYS A 320 3.45 1.03 -19.55
CA LYS A 320 2.20 0.62 -20.21
C LYS A 320 1.00 1.39 -19.68
N ALA A 321 0.91 1.57 -18.35
CA ALA A 321 -0.23 2.17 -17.65
C ALA A 321 -0.03 3.63 -17.22
N GLY A 322 1.05 4.30 -17.60
CA GLY A 322 1.30 5.67 -17.16
C GLY A 322 2.55 6.30 -17.75
N LEU A 323 2.72 7.60 -17.53
CA LEU A 323 3.94 8.34 -17.85
C LEU A 323 4.82 8.45 -16.62
N LEU A 324 6.13 8.44 -16.84
CA LEU A 324 7.15 8.68 -15.83
C LEU A 324 7.81 10.04 -16.07
N PHE A 325 8.04 10.79 -15.02
CA PHE A 325 8.85 12.01 -15.07
C PHE A 325 10.10 11.86 -14.20
N HIS A 326 11.17 12.57 -14.56
CA HIS A 326 12.42 12.54 -13.81
C HIS A 326 12.18 12.99 -12.35
N ASN A 327 12.64 12.18 -11.40
CA ASN A 327 12.38 12.41 -9.98
C ASN A 327 12.82 13.82 -9.53
N ARG A 328 11.95 14.52 -8.81
CA ARG A 328 12.13 15.91 -8.32
C ARG A 328 12.16 16.99 -9.39
N ASP A 329 11.82 16.69 -10.62
CA ASP A 329 11.77 17.63 -11.74
C ASP A 329 10.31 18.11 -11.93
N ALA A 330 10.04 19.34 -11.45
CA ALA A 330 8.71 19.93 -11.53
C ALA A 330 8.32 20.27 -12.97
N HIS A 331 9.26 20.71 -13.81
CA HIS A 331 9.01 21.03 -15.21
C HIS A 331 8.68 19.77 -16.03
N ALA A 332 9.43 18.67 -15.82
CA ALA A 332 9.10 17.39 -16.44
C ALA A 332 7.73 16.88 -15.99
N LEU A 333 7.37 17.08 -14.72
CA LEU A 333 6.04 16.75 -14.21
C LEU A 333 4.94 17.60 -14.87
N ALA A 334 5.12 18.92 -14.97
CA ALA A 334 4.18 19.82 -15.63
C ALA A 334 3.95 19.43 -17.10
N THR A 335 5.04 19.12 -17.82
CA THR A 335 5.00 18.64 -19.21
C THR A 335 4.20 17.35 -19.34
N ALA A 336 4.47 16.34 -18.50
CA ALA A 336 3.77 15.06 -18.53
C ALA A 336 2.27 15.22 -18.21
N LEU A 337 1.93 16.06 -17.22
CA LEU A 337 0.54 16.38 -16.87
C LEU A 337 -0.16 17.09 -18.03
N ALA A 338 0.47 18.11 -18.65
CA ALA A 338 -0.07 18.82 -19.80
C ALA A 338 -0.33 17.88 -20.99
N GLN A 339 0.57 16.93 -21.26
CA GLN A 339 0.44 15.91 -22.30
C GLN A 339 -0.80 15.04 -22.06
N VAL A 340 -0.94 14.45 -20.85
CA VAL A 340 -2.08 13.59 -20.53
C VAL A 340 -3.39 14.37 -20.55
N LEU A 341 -3.43 15.59 -20.00
CA LEU A 341 -4.62 16.43 -20.00
C LEU A 341 -5.00 16.94 -21.42
N GLY A 342 -4.03 17.11 -22.29
CA GLY A 342 -4.23 17.62 -23.66
C GLY A 342 -4.59 16.55 -24.69
N ASP A 343 -4.31 15.29 -24.43
CA ASP A 343 -4.50 14.20 -25.38
C ASP A 343 -5.53 13.17 -24.91
N PRO A 344 -6.80 13.25 -25.41
CA PRO A 344 -7.83 12.25 -25.08
C PRO A 344 -7.49 10.83 -25.57
N GLY A 345 -6.76 10.70 -26.67
CA GLY A 345 -6.32 9.40 -27.20
C GLY A 345 -5.35 8.74 -26.25
N LEU A 346 -4.34 9.48 -25.78
CA LEU A 346 -3.39 8.99 -24.78
C LEU A 346 -4.09 8.59 -23.48
N ARG A 347 -5.03 9.40 -22.98
CA ARG A 347 -5.80 9.03 -21.77
C ARG A 347 -6.56 7.72 -21.95
N ALA A 348 -7.22 7.53 -23.08
CA ALA A 348 -7.95 6.28 -23.38
C ALA A 348 -7.00 5.07 -23.47
N GLU A 349 -5.87 5.25 -24.13
CA GLU A 349 -4.82 4.21 -24.23
C GLU A 349 -4.30 3.82 -22.84
N LEU A 350 -3.88 4.79 -22.01
CA LEU A 350 -3.37 4.54 -20.66
C LEU A 350 -4.43 3.89 -19.76
N SER A 351 -5.69 4.33 -19.85
CA SER A 351 -6.79 3.73 -19.08
C SER A 351 -7.07 2.28 -19.49
N THR A 352 -7.02 1.98 -20.80
CA THR A 352 -7.19 0.61 -21.31
C THR A 352 -6.05 -0.31 -20.85
N ALA A 353 -4.81 0.15 -21.01
CA ALA A 353 -3.64 -0.60 -20.56
C ALA A 353 -3.61 -0.80 -19.03
N SER A 354 -4.09 0.19 -18.27
CA SER A 354 -4.25 0.09 -16.81
C SER A 354 -5.10 -1.11 -16.39
N ALA A 355 -6.22 -1.36 -17.10
CA ALA A 355 -7.09 -2.49 -16.80
C ALA A 355 -6.41 -3.86 -17.03
N GLU A 356 -5.49 -3.94 -18.00
CA GLU A 356 -4.70 -5.15 -18.24
C GLU A 356 -3.59 -5.32 -17.21
N VAL A 357 -2.86 -4.23 -16.90
CA VAL A 357 -1.73 -4.24 -15.97
C VAL A 357 -2.18 -4.52 -14.55
N VAL A 358 -3.34 -4.00 -14.11
CA VAL A 358 -3.84 -4.19 -12.75
C VAL A 358 -4.45 -5.57 -12.50
N ARG A 359 -4.92 -6.25 -13.53
CA ARG A 359 -5.64 -7.53 -13.42
C ARG A 359 -4.92 -8.61 -12.59
N PRO A 360 -3.60 -8.85 -12.74
CA PRO A 360 -2.89 -9.85 -11.93
C PRO A 360 -2.83 -9.51 -10.43
N TYR A 361 -3.10 -8.27 -10.07
CA TYR A 361 -3.10 -7.77 -8.69
C TYR A 361 -4.50 -7.83 -8.04
N ASP A 362 -5.52 -8.36 -8.72
CA ASP A 362 -6.82 -8.54 -8.09
C ASP A 362 -6.74 -9.48 -6.89
N TRP A 363 -7.40 -9.11 -5.78
CA TRP A 363 -7.34 -9.87 -4.54
C TRP A 363 -7.72 -11.33 -4.70
N THR A 364 -8.62 -11.67 -5.63
CA THR A 364 -8.99 -13.07 -5.88
C THR A 364 -7.81 -13.89 -6.39
N LEU A 365 -6.99 -13.31 -7.25
CA LEU A 365 -5.78 -13.96 -7.79
C LEU A 365 -4.63 -13.96 -6.79
N VAL A 366 -4.44 -12.86 -6.05
CA VAL A 366 -3.42 -12.75 -5.01
C VAL A 366 -3.71 -13.72 -3.86
N ALA A 367 -4.96 -13.77 -3.38
CA ALA A 367 -5.37 -14.71 -2.33
C ALA A 367 -5.18 -16.17 -2.75
N ALA A 368 -5.46 -16.52 -4.01
CA ALA A 368 -5.23 -17.86 -4.52
C ALA A 368 -3.74 -18.26 -4.48
N GLN A 369 -2.82 -17.32 -4.74
CA GLN A 369 -1.38 -17.58 -4.60
C GLN A 369 -0.98 -17.75 -3.14
N ILE A 370 -1.52 -16.93 -2.23
CA ILE A 370 -1.27 -17.03 -0.78
C ILE A 370 -1.81 -18.37 -0.24
N LEU A 371 -3.00 -18.79 -0.66
CA LEU A 371 -3.59 -20.08 -0.28
C LEU A 371 -2.71 -21.26 -0.67
N ARG A 372 -2.07 -21.24 -1.83
CA ARG A 372 -1.09 -22.27 -2.23
C ARG A 372 0.09 -22.32 -1.28
N VAL A 373 0.58 -21.18 -0.80
CA VAL A 373 1.65 -21.16 0.21
C VAL A 373 1.17 -21.77 1.52
N TYR A 374 -0.09 -21.53 1.93
CA TYR A 374 -0.67 -22.16 3.11
C TYR A 374 -0.75 -23.68 2.96
N GLU A 375 -1.25 -24.19 1.83
CA GLU A 375 -1.36 -25.61 1.55
C GLU A 375 0.01 -26.30 1.62
N ILE A 376 1.05 -25.70 1.02
CA ILE A 376 2.42 -26.20 1.08
C ILE A 376 2.95 -26.20 2.53
N ALA A 377 2.71 -25.12 3.28
CA ALA A 377 3.15 -25.00 4.66
C ALA A 377 2.47 -26.05 5.57
N ILE A 378 1.18 -26.31 5.39
CA ILE A 378 0.43 -27.34 6.13
C ILE A 378 0.96 -28.73 5.76
N ALA A 379 1.13 -29.02 4.47
CA ALA A 379 1.61 -30.33 4.01
C ALA A 379 3.02 -30.67 4.53
N ALA A 380 3.88 -29.67 4.65
CA ALA A 380 5.25 -29.85 5.15
C ALA A 380 5.33 -30.18 6.66
N THR A 381 4.24 -29.98 7.42
CA THR A 381 4.20 -30.23 8.87
C THR A 381 3.46 -31.52 9.24
N VAL A 382 2.80 -32.19 8.29
CA VAL A 382 2.20 -33.50 8.53
C VAL A 382 3.32 -34.54 8.47
N PRO A 383 3.63 -35.26 9.58
CA PRO A 383 4.57 -36.38 9.52
C PRO A 383 4.03 -37.44 8.55
N GLY A 384 4.83 -37.88 7.59
CA GLY A 384 4.50 -38.99 6.69
C GLY A 384 4.33 -40.33 7.40
#